data_accc899823a629347ac36aa1857167f2
#
_entry.id   accc899823a629347ac36aa1857167f2
#
_cell.length_a   1.000
_cell.length_b   1.000
_cell.length_c   1.000
_cell.angle_alpha   90.00
_cell.angle_beta   90.00
_cell.angle_gamma   90.00
#
_symmetry.space_group_name_H-M   'P 1'
#
loop_
_entity.id
_entity.type
_entity.pdbx_description
1 polymer ?
#
loop_
_entity_poly.entity_id
_entity_poly.type
_entity_poly.pdbx_seq_one_letter_code
_entity_poly.pdbx_strand_id
1 'polypeptide(L)'
;MQKLLLAALISTSLASVAAAADMVAPMQPPSAVDNGMGFYIGSLSSVNFLKHTDFDVAGVNVNTKYDTGYYSAIRGGYNFGSYGYVSPRVELEVGYGSASVDEHRISGIGGLGSINSYGDANTIQGFVNGYLDIPLAPAGDAGFLSVFTPYVGGGVGAMNLKLRKQGVGVAGTLMNDNDTAFAYHLDAGVGINLQSVFSGSNLFEKTTLDVGYRYTAANNFDFTARDGTTSSTDFSTNAITIGLRKQF
;
A
#
# COMPACT_ATOMS: atom_id res chain seq x y z
N MET A 1 -2.22 -12.27 14.61
CA MET A 1 -2.03 -11.17 15.57
C MET A 1 -0.57 -10.72 15.66
N GLN A 2 0.43 -11.60 15.76
CA GLN A 2 1.86 -11.21 15.82
C GLN A 2 2.38 -10.45 14.57
N LYS A 3 1.93 -10.82 13.38
CA LYS A 3 2.34 -10.18 12.11
C LYS A 3 1.78 -8.75 11.93
N LEU A 4 0.58 -8.48 12.45
CA LEU A 4 -0.04 -7.15 12.45
C LEU A 4 0.67 -6.17 13.41
N LEU A 5 1.14 -6.68 14.55
CA LEU A 5 1.93 -5.89 15.51
C LEU A 5 3.29 -5.49 14.93
N LEU A 6 3.91 -6.34 14.12
CA LEU A 6 5.19 -6.05 13.48
C LEU A 6 5.06 -4.94 12.41
N ALA A 7 3.98 -4.95 11.64
CA ALA A 7 3.71 -3.91 10.64
C ALA A 7 3.45 -2.53 11.29
N ALA A 8 2.76 -2.51 12.43
CA ALA A 8 2.54 -1.29 13.21
C ALA A 8 3.84 -0.75 13.85
N LEU A 9 4.74 -1.62 14.29
CA LEU A 9 6.04 -1.25 14.86
C LEU A 9 7.00 -0.66 13.82
N ILE A 10 7.00 -1.15 12.59
CA ILE A 10 7.84 -0.59 11.50
C ILE A 10 7.37 0.81 11.13
N SER A 11 6.05 1.07 11.16
CA SER A 11 5.49 2.40 10.86
C SER A 11 5.89 3.45 11.91
N THR A 12 6.04 3.05 13.17
CA THR A 12 6.39 3.97 14.26
C THR A 12 7.89 4.30 14.33
N SER A 13 8.77 3.41 13.85
CA SER A 13 10.22 3.65 13.87
C SER A 13 10.68 4.66 12.81
N LEU A 14 9.95 4.82 11.70
CA LEU A 14 10.26 5.83 10.68
C LEU A 14 9.90 7.26 11.10
N ALA A 15 8.94 7.43 12.01
CA ALA A 15 8.57 8.74 12.53
C ALA A 15 9.68 9.37 13.42
N SER A 16 10.53 8.54 14.04
CA SER A 16 11.62 9.02 14.91
C SER A 16 12.85 9.54 14.13
N VAL A 17 13.04 9.12 12.88
CA VAL A 17 14.16 9.60 12.05
C VAL A 17 13.90 11.01 11.50
N ALA A 18 12.63 11.39 11.29
CA ALA A 18 12.27 12.73 10.83
C ALA A 18 12.49 13.83 11.90
N ALA A 19 12.50 13.47 13.18
CA ALA A 19 12.71 14.41 14.28
C ALA A 19 14.20 14.79 14.48
N ALA A 20 15.15 14.00 13.97
CA ALA A 20 16.58 14.25 14.14
C ALA A 20 17.17 15.22 13.10
N ALA A 21 16.45 15.55 12.03
CA ALA A 21 16.91 16.46 10.97
C ALA A 21 16.67 17.96 11.27
N ASP A 22 15.99 18.29 12.36
CA ASP A 22 15.52 19.66 12.65
C ASP A 22 16.40 20.44 13.63
N MET A 23 17.70 20.14 13.73
CA MET A 23 18.62 20.78 14.68
C MET A 23 19.49 21.89 14.09
N VAL A 24 19.04 22.57 13.06
CA VAL A 24 19.66 23.86 12.65
C VAL A 24 18.53 24.85 12.34
N ALA A 25 18.23 25.73 13.30
CA ALA A 25 17.30 26.83 13.09
C ALA A 25 17.96 27.92 12.22
N PRO A 26 17.54 28.14 10.98
CA PRO A 26 17.86 29.33 10.22
C PRO A 26 16.92 30.49 10.63
N MET A 27 17.43 31.70 10.64
CA MET A 27 16.65 32.93 10.86
C MET A 27 15.43 32.95 9.95
N GLN A 28 14.25 33.13 10.55
CA GLN A 28 12.95 33.20 9.90
C GLN A 28 12.88 34.38 8.92
N PRO A 29 12.72 34.17 7.62
CA PRO A 29 12.23 35.23 6.72
C PRO A 29 10.75 35.51 7.05
N PRO A 30 10.23 36.73 6.71
CA PRO A 30 8.86 37.10 7.03
C PRO A 30 7.87 36.06 6.47
N SER A 31 6.90 35.72 7.31
CA SER A 31 5.87 34.69 7.09
C SER A 31 5.26 34.77 5.70
N ALA A 32 5.75 33.97 4.78
CA ALA A 32 4.98 33.62 3.61
C ALA A 32 3.70 32.90 4.12
N VAL A 33 2.55 33.29 3.62
CA VAL A 33 1.30 32.57 3.87
C VAL A 33 1.59 31.11 3.51
N ASP A 34 1.59 30.22 4.50
CA ASP A 34 1.84 28.80 4.27
C ASP A 34 0.63 28.25 3.49
N ASN A 35 0.76 28.23 2.16
CA ASN A 35 -0.27 27.71 1.25
C ASN A 35 -0.24 26.18 1.16
N GLY A 36 0.45 25.51 2.09
CA GLY A 36 0.56 24.06 2.14
C GLY A 36 1.48 23.46 1.09
N MET A 37 2.28 24.26 0.38
CA MET A 37 3.27 23.74 -0.59
C MET A 37 4.48 23.18 0.15
N GLY A 38 5.02 22.04 -0.35
CA GLY A 38 6.28 21.54 0.16
C GLY A 38 6.50 20.07 -0.10
N PHE A 39 7.73 19.65 0.15
CA PHE A 39 8.10 18.24 0.14
C PHE A 39 7.56 17.55 1.38
N TYR A 40 7.28 16.28 1.26
CA TYR A 40 6.94 15.44 2.40
C TYR A 40 7.56 14.05 2.25
N ILE A 41 7.71 13.42 3.39
CA ILE A 41 8.04 12.00 3.50
C ILE A 41 6.93 11.31 4.29
N GLY A 42 6.69 10.05 4.01
CA GLY A 42 5.65 9.30 4.71
C GLY A 42 5.85 7.80 4.67
N SER A 43 5.02 7.14 5.46
CA SER A 43 4.85 5.69 5.45
C SER A 43 3.41 5.34 5.09
N LEU A 44 3.22 4.15 4.56
CA LEU A 44 1.92 3.54 4.31
C LEU A 44 1.97 2.09 4.77
N SER A 45 0.92 1.65 5.44
CA SER A 45 0.69 0.23 5.75
C SER A 45 -0.73 -0.12 5.39
N SER A 46 -0.96 -1.34 4.95
CA SER A 46 -2.30 -1.80 4.60
C SER A 46 -2.53 -3.26 4.97
N VAL A 47 -3.79 -3.55 5.18
CA VAL A 47 -4.34 -4.91 5.25
C VAL A 47 -5.04 -5.18 3.94
N ASN A 48 -4.59 -6.21 3.23
CA ASN A 48 -5.03 -6.53 1.88
C ASN A 48 -5.98 -7.73 1.89
N PHE A 49 -7.11 -7.58 1.23
CA PHE A 49 -8.10 -8.63 0.99
C PHE A 49 -7.96 -9.06 -0.47
N LEU A 50 -7.36 -10.21 -0.69
CA LEU A 50 -7.14 -10.74 -2.03
C LEU A 50 -8.44 -11.35 -2.55
N LYS A 51 -8.74 -11.13 -3.85
CA LYS A 51 -9.79 -11.86 -4.53
C LYS A 51 -9.34 -13.30 -4.77
N HIS A 52 -10.31 -14.21 -4.78
CA HIS A 52 -10.10 -15.60 -5.20
C HIS A 52 -9.61 -15.60 -6.65
N THR A 53 -8.55 -16.34 -6.93
CA THR A 53 -8.01 -16.49 -8.27
C THR A 53 -8.31 -17.92 -8.75
N ASP A 54 -8.95 -18.02 -9.91
CA ASP A 54 -9.22 -19.28 -10.57
C ASP A 54 -8.10 -19.56 -11.57
N PHE A 55 -7.48 -20.72 -11.47
CA PHE A 55 -6.48 -21.21 -12.41
C PHE A 55 -7.06 -22.41 -13.17
N ASP A 56 -6.94 -22.40 -14.49
CA ASP A 56 -7.25 -23.54 -15.33
C ASP A 56 -5.94 -24.25 -15.70
N VAL A 57 -5.68 -25.40 -15.07
CA VAL A 57 -4.51 -26.21 -15.36
C VAL A 57 -4.99 -27.52 -15.98
N ALA A 58 -4.68 -27.74 -17.25
CA ALA A 58 -5.01 -28.95 -18.01
C ALA A 58 -6.52 -29.35 -17.96
N GLY A 59 -7.43 -28.35 -17.96
CA GLY A 59 -8.87 -28.58 -17.87
C GLY A 59 -9.42 -28.84 -16.47
N VAL A 60 -8.60 -28.64 -15.45
CA VAL A 60 -8.98 -28.71 -14.03
C VAL A 60 -9.02 -27.31 -13.45
N ASN A 61 -10.17 -26.90 -12.92
CA ASN A 61 -10.35 -25.59 -12.29
C ASN A 61 -9.82 -25.64 -10.85
N VAL A 62 -8.78 -24.87 -10.56
CA VAL A 62 -8.17 -24.72 -9.23
C VAL A 62 -8.55 -23.37 -8.66
N ASN A 63 -9.45 -23.35 -7.68
CA ASN A 63 -9.82 -22.15 -6.96
C ASN A 63 -8.88 -21.97 -5.77
N THR A 64 -8.10 -20.88 -5.77
CA THR A 64 -7.15 -20.55 -4.70
C THR A 64 -7.74 -19.47 -3.80
N LYS A 65 -7.90 -19.80 -2.53
CA LYS A 65 -8.29 -18.87 -1.48
C LYS A 65 -7.05 -18.34 -0.78
N TYR A 66 -6.87 -17.03 -0.81
CA TYR A 66 -5.79 -16.35 -0.11
C TYR A 66 -6.25 -15.86 1.26
N ASP A 67 -5.34 -15.92 2.23
CA ASP A 67 -5.51 -15.28 3.52
C ASP A 67 -5.26 -13.76 3.40
N THR A 68 -5.58 -13.04 4.45
CA THR A 68 -5.34 -11.61 4.57
C THR A 68 -3.85 -11.30 4.47
N GLY A 69 -3.47 -10.53 3.44
CA GLY A 69 -2.11 -10.06 3.25
C GLY A 69 -1.84 -8.72 3.94
N TYR A 70 -0.57 -8.34 4.00
CA TYR A 70 -0.16 -6.99 4.41
C TYR A 70 0.76 -6.37 3.36
N TYR A 71 0.79 -5.02 3.36
CA TYR A 71 1.72 -4.25 2.56
C TYR A 71 2.22 -3.06 3.38
N SER A 72 3.50 -2.72 3.23
CA SER A 72 4.10 -1.54 3.86
C SER A 72 5.03 -0.85 2.87
N ALA A 73 4.98 0.49 2.85
CA ALA A 73 5.74 1.31 1.94
C ALA A 73 6.30 2.56 2.63
N ILE A 74 7.37 3.07 2.05
CA ILE A 74 7.85 4.43 2.25
C ILE A 74 7.44 5.28 1.05
N ARG A 75 7.14 6.56 1.32
CA ARG A 75 6.64 7.50 0.32
C ARG A 75 7.41 8.80 0.42
N GLY A 76 7.68 9.42 -0.71
CA GLY A 76 8.23 10.76 -0.78
C GLY A 76 7.52 11.54 -1.88
N GLY A 77 7.09 12.77 -1.60
CA GLY A 77 6.29 13.51 -2.55
C GLY A 77 6.39 15.02 -2.39
N TYR A 78 5.64 15.70 -3.24
CA TYR A 78 5.51 17.14 -3.25
C TYR A 78 4.04 17.54 -3.32
N ASN A 79 3.63 18.39 -2.40
CA ASN A 79 2.32 19.04 -2.41
C ASN A 79 2.47 20.41 -3.09
N PHE A 80 1.64 20.67 -4.09
CA PHE A 80 1.66 21.92 -4.86
C PHE A 80 0.88 23.05 -4.19
N GLY A 81 0.30 22.80 -3.01
CA GLY A 81 -0.53 23.76 -2.30
C GLY A 81 -1.97 23.81 -2.80
N SER A 82 -2.74 24.71 -2.23
CA SER A 82 -4.16 24.83 -2.52
C SER A 82 -4.43 25.67 -3.78
N TYR A 83 -5.18 25.09 -4.72
CA TYR A 83 -5.73 25.75 -5.91
C TYR A 83 -7.27 25.76 -5.80
N GLY A 84 -7.82 26.78 -5.18
CA GLY A 84 -9.24 26.83 -4.87
C GLY A 84 -9.67 25.78 -3.86
N TYR A 85 -10.43 24.78 -4.29
CA TYR A 85 -10.96 23.74 -3.43
C TYR A 85 -10.14 22.44 -3.44
N VAL A 86 -8.99 22.39 -4.13
CA VAL A 86 -8.16 21.20 -4.27
C VAL A 86 -6.69 21.51 -4.05
N SER A 87 -5.95 20.53 -3.50
CA SER A 87 -4.49 20.57 -3.37
C SER A 87 -3.90 19.36 -4.11
N PRO A 88 -3.34 19.55 -5.30
CA PRO A 88 -2.68 18.47 -6.03
C PRO A 88 -1.38 18.05 -5.35
N ARG A 89 -1.07 16.77 -5.36
CA ARG A 89 0.23 16.25 -4.93
C ARG A 89 0.68 15.09 -5.82
N VAL A 90 2.01 14.96 -5.94
CA VAL A 90 2.66 13.82 -6.60
C VAL A 90 3.53 13.08 -5.60
N GLU A 91 3.69 11.79 -5.79
CA GLU A 91 4.36 10.93 -4.82
C GLU A 91 5.09 9.78 -5.51
N LEU A 92 6.26 9.44 -5.02
CA LEU A 92 6.95 8.19 -5.29
C LEU A 92 6.73 7.25 -4.11
N GLU A 93 6.41 6.01 -4.39
CA GLU A 93 6.15 4.99 -3.39
C GLU A 93 6.97 3.73 -3.71
N VAL A 94 7.63 3.17 -2.70
CA VAL A 94 8.29 1.87 -2.78
C VAL A 94 7.88 1.06 -1.57
N GLY A 95 7.41 -0.16 -1.80
CA GLY A 95 6.88 -0.99 -0.72
C GLY A 95 7.06 -2.48 -0.92
N TYR A 96 6.79 -3.18 0.16
CA TYR A 96 6.85 -4.63 0.26
C TYR A 96 5.54 -5.17 0.81
N GLY A 97 5.04 -6.23 0.18
CA GLY A 97 3.84 -6.95 0.60
C GLY A 97 4.11 -8.44 0.78
N SER A 98 3.31 -9.06 1.62
CA SER A 98 3.30 -10.52 1.80
C SER A 98 1.89 -11.00 2.07
N ALA A 99 1.55 -12.12 1.44
CA ALA A 99 0.31 -12.85 1.69
C ALA A 99 0.63 -14.34 1.81
N SER A 100 0.00 -15.01 2.76
CA SER A 100 0.11 -16.46 2.91
C SER A 100 -1.02 -17.13 2.15
N VAL A 101 -0.74 -18.27 1.52
CA VAL A 101 -1.75 -19.11 0.85
C VAL A 101 -2.30 -20.08 1.89
N ASP A 102 -3.62 -20.04 2.12
CA ASP A 102 -4.27 -20.88 3.15
C ASP A 102 -4.75 -22.22 2.61
N GLU A 103 -5.40 -22.25 1.43
CA GLU A 103 -5.97 -23.48 0.85
C GLU A 103 -6.05 -23.41 -0.69
N HIS A 104 -5.70 -24.52 -1.35
CA HIS A 104 -6.10 -24.76 -2.74
C HIS A 104 -7.29 -25.72 -2.77
N ARG A 105 -8.41 -25.31 -3.37
CA ARG A 105 -9.53 -26.19 -3.69
C ARG A 105 -9.43 -26.64 -5.14
N ILE A 106 -9.22 -27.91 -5.33
CA ILE A 106 -9.22 -28.54 -6.67
C ILE A 106 -10.62 -29.06 -6.95
N SER A 107 -11.28 -28.52 -7.98
CA SER A 107 -12.59 -28.99 -8.45
C SER A 107 -12.42 -29.68 -9.79
N GLY A 108 -12.97 -30.88 -9.95
CA GLY A 108 -13.00 -31.57 -11.25
C GLY A 108 -12.39 -32.96 -11.30
N ILE A 109 -11.71 -33.41 -10.25
CA ILE A 109 -11.29 -34.83 -10.13
C ILE A 109 -12.04 -35.42 -8.93
N GLY A 110 -12.90 -36.38 -9.17
CA GLY A 110 -13.77 -36.97 -8.17
C GLY A 110 -13.00 -37.44 -6.92
N GLY A 111 -13.33 -36.87 -5.77
CA GLY A 111 -12.94 -37.36 -4.45
C GLY A 111 -11.73 -36.75 -3.78
N LEU A 112 -11.04 -35.79 -4.37
CA LEU A 112 -9.96 -35.08 -3.70
C LEU A 112 -10.52 -33.76 -3.12
N GLY A 113 -10.70 -33.73 -1.80
CA GLY A 113 -11.06 -32.54 -1.03
C GLY A 113 -9.94 -31.49 -0.99
N SER A 114 -10.11 -30.44 -0.18
CA SER A 114 -9.09 -29.42 0.02
C SER A 114 -7.73 -30.04 0.38
N ILE A 115 -6.69 -29.70 -0.37
CA ILE A 115 -5.32 -30.13 -0.12
C ILE A 115 -4.62 -28.98 0.60
N ASN A 116 -4.11 -29.23 1.81
CA ASN A 116 -3.29 -28.28 2.51
C ASN A 116 -2.08 -27.89 1.66
N SER A 117 -2.03 -26.64 1.28
CA SER A 117 -0.94 -26.03 0.52
C SER A 117 -0.11 -25.17 1.45
N TYR A 118 1.18 -25.12 1.19
CA TYR A 118 2.07 -24.16 1.81
C TYR A 118 2.70 -23.29 0.73
N GLY A 119 2.84 -22.00 1.02
CA GLY A 119 3.51 -21.06 0.13
C GLY A 119 3.31 -19.64 0.60
N ASP A 120 4.34 -18.83 0.39
CA ASP A 120 4.29 -17.39 0.63
C ASP A 120 4.35 -16.66 -0.72
N ALA A 121 3.46 -15.69 -0.91
CA ALA A 121 3.52 -14.74 -2.01
C ALA A 121 4.09 -13.42 -1.47
N ASN A 122 5.24 -13.01 -1.98
CA ASN A 122 5.87 -11.75 -1.61
C ASN A 122 5.86 -10.81 -2.81
N THR A 123 5.57 -9.52 -2.56
CA THR A 123 5.59 -8.50 -3.60
C THR A 123 6.56 -7.38 -3.25
N ILE A 124 7.29 -6.89 -4.26
CA ILE A 124 7.98 -5.60 -4.20
C ILE A 124 7.29 -4.72 -5.22
N GLN A 125 6.90 -3.51 -4.81
CA GLN A 125 6.11 -2.60 -5.64
C GLN A 125 6.76 -1.23 -5.66
N GLY A 126 6.75 -0.59 -6.83
CA GLY A 126 7.17 0.79 -7.02
C GLY A 126 6.16 1.55 -7.85
N PHE A 127 5.71 2.72 -7.37
CA PHE A 127 4.67 3.51 -8.02
C PHE A 127 5.04 4.98 -8.11
N VAL A 128 4.52 5.63 -9.15
CA VAL A 128 4.36 7.08 -9.26
C VAL A 128 2.89 7.38 -9.09
N ASN A 129 2.57 8.19 -8.10
CA ASN A 129 1.21 8.48 -7.66
C ASN A 129 0.83 9.94 -7.90
N GLY A 130 -0.44 10.18 -8.18
CA GLY A 130 -1.06 11.48 -8.21
C GLY A 130 -2.30 11.51 -7.32
N TYR A 131 -2.46 12.55 -6.52
CA TYR A 131 -3.59 12.73 -5.62
C TYR A 131 -4.17 14.13 -5.72
N LEU A 132 -5.44 14.24 -5.41
CA LEU A 132 -6.16 15.48 -5.17
C LEU A 132 -6.68 15.47 -3.74
N ASP A 133 -6.10 16.28 -2.89
CA ASP A 133 -6.58 16.54 -1.54
C ASP A 133 -7.69 17.61 -1.62
N ILE A 134 -8.79 17.43 -0.89
CA ILE A 134 -9.98 18.30 -0.91
C ILE A 134 -10.16 18.90 0.49
N PRO A 135 -9.51 20.03 0.83
CA PRO A 135 -9.68 20.66 2.14
C PRO A 135 -11.14 21.05 2.37
N LEU A 136 -11.70 20.65 3.50
CA LEU A 136 -13.10 20.93 3.86
C LEU A 136 -13.29 22.33 4.46
N ALA A 137 -12.19 23.04 4.75
CA ALA A 137 -12.20 24.40 5.28
C ALA A 137 -11.09 25.23 4.63
N PRO A 138 -11.24 26.56 4.56
CA PRO A 138 -10.20 27.46 4.09
C PRO A 138 -8.92 27.32 4.92
N ALA A 139 -7.77 27.62 4.29
CA ALA A 139 -6.49 27.63 4.99
C ALA A 139 -6.53 28.63 6.18
N GLY A 140 -6.10 28.20 7.37
CA GLY A 140 -6.11 29.02 8.58
C GLY A 140 -7.43 28.98 9.38
N ASP A 141 -8.47 28.29 8.91
CA ASP A 141 -9.64 28.02 9.72
C ASP A 141 -9.32 27.01 10.81
N ALA A 142 -9.71 27.31 12.05
CA ALA A 142 -9.53 26.45 13.22
C ALA A 142 -10.79 25.61 13.55
N GLY A 143 -11.75 25.54 12.64
CA GLY A 143 -12.97 24.77 12.79
C GLY A 143 -12.74 23.25 12.76
N PHE A 144 -13.70 22.47 13.26
CA PHE A 144 -13.62 20.99 13.27
C PHE A 144 -13.37 20.40 11.88
N LEU A 145 -13.91 21.00 10.82
CA LEU A 145 -13.75 20.53 9.44
C LEU A 145 -12.33 20.70 8.91
N SER A 146 -11.53 21.63 9.46
CA SER A 146 -10.12 21.82 9.05
C SER A 146 -9.20 20.66 9.44
N VAL A 147 -9.66 19.80 10.36
CA VAL A 147 -8.95 18.59 10.78
C VAL A 147 -8.92 17.54 9.67
N PHE A 148 -9.96 17.53 8.80
CA PHE A 148 -10.17 16.47 7.82
C PHE A 148 -9.94 16.96 6.39
N THR A 149 -9.18 16.20 5.64
CA THR A 149 -8.89 16.45 4.23
C THR A 149 -9.16 15.18 3.42
N PRO A 150 -10.37 14.97 2.90
CA PRO A 150 -10.64 13.90 1.95
C PRO A 150 -9.67 13.95 0.77
N TYR A 151 -9.32 12.80 0.24
CA TYR A 151 -8.49 12.70 -0.94
C TYR A 151 -8.95 11.56 -1.86
N VAL A 152 -8.64 11.75 -3.14
CA VAL A 152 -8.73 10.71 -4.16
C VAL A 152 -7.46 10.71 -4.98
N GLY A 153 -7.08 9.58 -5.51
CA GLY A 153 -5.88 9.49 -6.33
C GLY A 153 -5.66 8.11 -6.90
N GLY A 154 -4.48 7.92 -7.44
CA GLY A 154 -4.04 6.66 -7.98
C GLY A 154 -2.60 6.72 -8.44
N GLY A 155 -2.07 5.58 -8.82
CA GLY A 155 -0.70 5.46 -9.27
C GLY A 155 -0.54 4.36 -10.32
N VAL A 156 0.56 4.49 -11.05
CA VAL A 156 1.04 3.50 -12.02
C VAL A 156 2.47 3.12 -11.70
N GLY A 157 2.81 1.87 -11.96
CA GLY A 157 4.15 1.39 -11.64
C GLY A 157 4.39 -0.05 -12.01
N ALA A 158 5.26 -0.69 -11.25
CA ALA A 158 5.61 -2.09 -11.43
C ALA A 158 5.48 -2.87 -10.11
N MET A 159 5.04 -4.11 -10.23
CA MET A 159 4.96 -5.07 -9.15
C MET A 159 5.78 -6.31 -9.52
N ASN A 160 6.77 -6.64 -8.73
CA ASN A 160 7.44 -7.91 -8.78
C ASN A 160 6.75 -8.87 -7.80
N LEU A 161 6.21 -9.97 -8.31
CA LEU A 161 5.57 -11.02 -7.52
C LEU A 161 6.51 -12.23 -7.46
N LYS A 162 6.87 -12.62 -6.26
CA LYS A 162 7.70 -13.79 -5.98
C LYS A 162 6.90 -14.85 -5.26
N LEU A 163 6.70 -15.97 -5.93
CA LEU A 163 6.05 -17.16 -5.38
C LEU A 163 7.13 -18.07 -4.78
N ARG A 164 7.13 -18.24 -3.44
CA ARG A 164 8.08 -19.11 -2.75
C ARG A 164 7.44 -20.43 -2.42
N LYS A 165 8.07 -21.54 -2.89
CA LYS A 165 7.79 -22.92 -2.50
C LYS A 165 6.28 -23.25 -2.48
N GLN A 166 5.55 -22.89 -3.52
CA GLN A 166 4.20 -23.38 -3.66
C GLN A 166 4.25 -24.88 -3.96
N GLY A 167 3.66 -25.67 -3.11
CA GLY A 167 3.66 -27.12 -3.24
C GLY A 167 2.54 -27.75 -2.44
N VAL A 168 2.17 -28.97 -2.84
CA VAL A 168 1.26 -29.86 -2.10
C VAL A 168 2.08 -30.88 -1.33
N GLY A 169 1.71 -31.16 -0.10
CA GLY A 169 2.49 -31.96 0.85
C GLY A 169 2.98 -33.33 0.37
N VAL A 170 2.41 -33.87 -0.70
CA VAL A 170 2.76 -35.19 -1.27
C VAL A 170 3.60 -35.09 -2.56
N ALA A 171 3.55 -33.93 -3.28
CA ALA A 171 4.19 -33.78 -4.60
C ALA A 171 5.44 -32.86 -4.60
N GLY A 172 5.77 -32.26 -3.47
CA GLY A 172 6.92 -31.34 -3.34
C GLY A 172 6.65 -29.95 -3.95
N THR A 173 7.71 -29.16 -4.14
CA THR A 173 7.63 -27.80 -4.70
C THR A 173 7.32 -27.85 -6.19
N LEU A 174 6.15 -27.32 -6.57
CA LEU A 174 5.67 -27.25 -7.94
C LEU A 174 6.07 -25.96 -8.66
N MET A 175 6.18 -24.85 -7.93
CA MET A 175 6.49 -23.54 -8.49
C MET A 175 7.41 -22.75 -7.54
N ASN A 176 8.46 -22.15 -8.09
CA ASN A 176 9.35 -21.21 -7.42
C ASN A 176 9.87 -20.24 -8.48
N ASP A 177 9.06 -19.24 -8.79
CA ASP A 177 9.33 -18.30 -9.88
C ASP A 177 9.01 -16.87 -9.44
N ASN A 178 9.52 -15.88 -10.16
CA ASN A 178 9.22 -14.47 -9.93
C ASN A 178 9.05 -13.77 -11.28
N ASP A 179 8.04 -12.94 -11.33
CA ASP A 179 7.80 -12.11 -12.50
C ASP A 179 7.47 -10.67 -12.12
N THR A 180 7.67 -9.75 -13.07
CA THR A 180 7.41 -8.32 -12.88
C THR A 180 6.40 -7.84 -13.91
N ALA A 181 5.27 -7.37 -13.43
CA ALA A 181 4.19 -6.87 -14.25
C ALA A 181 3.94 -5.38 -14.04
N PHE A 182 3.30 -4.75 -15.03
CA PHE A 182 2.72 -3.42 -14.88
C PHE A 182 1.59 -3.47 -13.85
N ALA A 183 1.61 -2.51 -12.94
CA ALA A 183 0.62 -2.39 -11.89
C ALA A 183 0.04 -0.98 -11.82
N TYR A 184 -1.21 -0.89 -11.35
CA TYR A 184 -1.85 0.38 -11.05
C TYR A 184 -2.69 0.25 -9.78
N HIS A 185 -2.97 1.38 -9.15
CA HIS A 185 -3.89 1.43 -8.02
C HIS A 185 -4.75 2.69 -8.06
N LEU A 186 -5.90 2.61 -7.39
CA LEU A 186 -6.81 3.70 -7.13
C LEU A 186 -7.02 3.83 -5.62
N ASP A 187 -6.98 5.05 -5.12
CA ASP A 187 -7.09 5.38 -3.70
C ASP A 187 -8.21 6.37 -3.44
N ALA A 188 -8.88 6.18 -2.31
CA ALA A 188 -9.74 7.19 -1.71
C ALA A 188 -9.64 7.12 -0.19
N GLY A 189 -9.63 8.29 0.46
CA GLY A 189 -9.49 8.30 1.92
C GLY A 189 -9.63 9.69 2.53
N VAL A 190 -9.21 9.80 3.78
CA VAL A 190 -9.24 11.03 4.55
C VAL A 190 -7.89 11.20 5.25
N GLY A 191 -7.27 12.35 5.05
CA GLY A 191 -6.15 12.86 5.84
C GLY A 191 -6.67 13.53 7.12
N ILE A 192 -6.05 13.24 8.24
CA ILE A 192 -6.35 13.82 9.54
C ILE A 192 -5.13 14.64 9.97
N ASN A 193 -5.30 15.95 10.12
CA ASN A 193 -4.24 16.85 10.58
C ASN A 193 -3.97 16.62 12.06
N LEU A 194 -2.83 15.98 12.38
CA LEU A 194 -2.50 15.64 13.76
C LEU A 194 -2.12 16.85 14.60
N GLN A 195 -1.63 17.93 14.00
CA GLN A 195 -1.35 19.17 14.71
C GLN A 195 -2.64 19.79 15.28
N SER A 196 -3.74 19.71 14.51
CA SER A 196 -5.04 20.21 14.97
C SER A 196 -5.65 19.33 16.07
N VAL A 197 -5.35 18.04 16.08
CA VAL A 197 -5.83 17.10 17.11
C VAL A 197 -5.01 17.20 18.39
N PHE A 198 -3.70 17.35 18.27
CA PHE A 198 -2.73 17.38 19.38
C PHE A 198 -2.11 18.77 19.50
N SER A 199 -2.95 19.81 19.61
CA SER A 199 -2.53 21.20 19.76
C SER A 199 -1.68 21.36 21.05
N GLY A 200 -0.40 21.66 20.90
CA GLY A 200 0.54 21.81 22.00
C GLY A 200 1.77 20.88 21.92
N SER A 201 1.85 20.01 20.92
CA SER A 201 3.02 19.17 20.67
C SER A 201 3.65 19.50 19.32
N ASN A 202 4.87 20.00 19.31
CA ASN A 202 5.65 20.26 18.10
C ASN A 202 5.97 18.97 17.31
N LEU A 203 5.80 17.80 17.94
CA LEU A 203 6.03 16.51 17.29
C LEU A 203 5.10 16.28 16.10
N PHE A 204 3.85 16.74 16.20
CA PHE A 204 2.82 16.54 15.17
C PHE A 204 2.66 17.74 14.22
N GLU A 205 3.56 18.72 14.32
CA GLU A 205 3.56 19.85 13.38
C GLU A 205 3.63 19.35 11.95
N LYS A 206 2.79 19.89 11.05
CA LYS A 206 2.70 19.50 9.63
C LYS A 206 2.62 17.98 9.39
N THR A 207 2.03 17.26 10.33
CA THR A 207 1.89 15.79 10.26
C THR A 207 0.43 15.40 9.99
N THR A 208 0.22 14.57 9.01
CA THR A 208 -1.10 14.06 8.59
C THR A 208 -1.14 12.55 8.76
N LEU A 209 -2.20 12.05 9.38
CA LEU A 209 -2.57 10.63 9.39
C LEU A 209 -3.53 10.37 8.23
N ASP A 210 -3.16 9.53 7.29
CA ASP A 210 -4.00 9.10 6.18
C ASP A 210 -4.70 7.79 6.53
N VAL A 211 -6.01 7.73 6.36
CA VAL A 211 -6.81 6.50 6.46
C VAL A 211 -7.62 6.38 5.19
N GLY A 212 -7.54 5.23 4.51
CA GLY A 212 -8.16 5.11 3.22
C GLY A 212 -8.41 3.68 2.77
N TYR A 213 -8.88 3.61 1.55
CA TYR A 213 -9.09 2.39 0.80
C TYR A 213 -8.28 2.45 -0.48
N ARG A 214 -7.66 1.33 -0.85
CA ARG A 214 -6.89 1.17 -2.09
C ARG A 214 -7.35 -0.08 -2.83
N TYR A 215 -7.59 0.08 -4.11
CA TYR A 215 -7.68 -1.02 -5.05
C TYR A 215 -6.39 -1.09 -5.85
N THR A 216 -5.71 -2.24 -5.87
CA THR A 216 -4.50 -2.46 -6.66
C THR A 216 -4.71 -3.60 -7.63
N ALA A 217 -4.27 -3.44 -8.87
CA ALA A 217 -4.28 -4.48 -9.89
C ALA A 217 -2.94 -4.51 -10.65
N ALA A 218 -2.54 -5.71 -11.02
CA ALA A 218 -1.41 -5.99 -11.90
C ALA A 218 -1.79 -7.14 -12.82
N ASN A 219 -1.53 -6.98 -14.11
CA ASN A 219 -1.98 -7.91 -15.15
C ASN A 219 -0.78 -8.58 -15.81
N ASN A 220 -1.01 -9.80 -16.31
CA ASN A 220 -0.05 -10.56 -17.10
C ASN A 220 1.24 -10.91 -16.35
N PHE A 221 1.12 -11.57 -15.20
CA PHE A 221 2.24 -12.30 -14.64
C PHE A 221 2.38 -13.64 -15.38
N ASP A 222 3.55 -13.89 -15.94
CA ASP A 222 3.87 -15.13 -16.65
C ASP A 222 4.76 -16.00 -15.76
N PHE A 223 4.22 -17.12 -15.30
CA PHE A 223 4.96 -18.08 -14.48
C PHE A 223 5.23 -19.35 -15.27
N THR A 224 6.46 -19.84 -15.17
CA THR A 224 6.86 -21.11 -15.75
C THR A 224 6.88 -22.19 -14.67
N ALA A 225 6.03 -23.21 -14.84
CA ALA A 225 6.05 -24.37 -13.99
C ALA A 225 7.28 -25.23 -14.27
N ARG A 226 7.63 -26.12 -13.34
CA ARG A 226 8.83 -26.97 -13.44
C ARG A 226 8.82 -27.92 -14.63
N ASP A 227 7.67 -28.20 -15.20
CA ASP A 227 7.48 -29.00 -16.42
C ASP A 227 7.63 -28.20 -17.74
N GLY A 228 7.88 -26.89 -17.65
CA GLY A 228 8.02 -25.98 -18.78
C GLY A 228 6.68 -25.38 -19.26
N THR A 229 5.57 -25.64 -18.58
CA THR A 229 4.27 -25.04 -18.93
C THR A 229 4.21 -23.60 -18.42
N THR A 230 3.85 -22.64 -19.28
CA THR A 230 3.66 -21.24 -18.93
C THR A 230 2.20 -21.00 -18.57
N SER A 231 1.93 -20.36 -17.45
CA SER A 231 0.61 -19.92 -17.02
C SER A 231 0.62 -18.43 -16.76
N SER A 232 -0.34 -17.70 -17.31
CA SER A 232 -0.54 -16.27 -17.06
C SER A 232 -1.62 -16.07 -16.00
N THR A 233 -1.38 -15.12 -15.07
CA THR A 233 -2.35 -14.80 -14.02
C THR A 233 -2.39 -13.31 -13.76
N ASP A 234 -3.56 -12.84 -13.34
CA ASP A 234 -3.79 -11.46 -12.91
C ASP A 234 -3.84 -11.38 -11.38
N PHE A 235 -3.40 -10.26 -10.85
CA PHE A 235 -3.40 -9.99 -9.43
C PHE A 235 -4.27 -8.77 -9.13
N SER A 236 -5.20 -8.91 -8.19
CA SER A 236 -5.96 -7.75 -7.70
C SER A 236 -6.26 -7.84 -6.21
N THR A 237 -6.16 -6.71 -5.52
CA THR A 237 -6.44 -6.61 -4.09
C THR A 237 -7.26 -5.39 -3.76
N ASN A 238 -8.05 -5.54 -2.69
CA ASN A 238 -8.70 -4.44 -2.00
C ASN A 238 -8.02 -4.29 -0.63
N ALA A 239 -7.73 -3.06 -0.21
CA ALA A 239 -6.98 -2.83 1.01
C ALA A 239 -7.56 -1.67 1.83
N ILE A 240 -7.50 -1.81 3.14
CA ILE A 240 -7.64 -0.69 4.06
C ILE A 240 -6.22 -0.20 4.37
N THR A 241 -6.00 1.10 4.17
CA THR A 241 -4.69 1.73 4.32
C THR A 241 -4.64 2.66 5.52
N ILE A 242 -3.50 2.71 6.16
CA ILE A 242 -3.15 3.69 7.17
C ILE A 242 -1.74 4.20 6.90
N GLY A 243 -1.52 5.50 6.97
CA GLY A 243 -0.22 6.10 6.68
C GLY A 243 0.03 7.37 7.47
N LEU A 244 1.29 7.74 7.57
CA LEU A 244 1.70 9.03 8.14
C LEU A 244 2.46 9.80 7.08
N ARG A 245 2.20 11.12 7.00
CA ARG A 245 2.94 12.08 6.17
C ARG A 245 3.46 13.21 7.05
N LYS A 246 4.75 13.53 6.92
CA LYS A 246 5.39 14.73 7.53
C LYS A 246 5.82 15.65 6.41
N GLN A 247 5.30 16.86 6.38
CA GLN A 247 5.66 17.91 5.43
C GLN A 247 6.74 18.83 6.03
N PHE A 248 7.59 19.37 5.16
CA PHE A 248 8.69 20.25 5.52
C PHE A 248 8.50 21.67 4.98
#